data_6c53c66f79b247b9766137d64e96c09c
#
_entry.id   6c53c66f79b247b9766137d64e96c09c
#
_cell.length_a   1.000
_cell.length_b   1.000
_cell.length_c   1.000
_cell.angle_alpha   90.00
_cell.angle_beta   90.00
_cell.angle_gamma   90.00
#
_symmetry.space_group_name_H-M   'P 1'
#
loop_
_entity.id
_entity.type
_entity.pdbx_description
1 polymer ?
#
loop_
_entity_poly.entity_id
_entity_poly.type
_entity_poly.pdbx_seq_one_letter_code
_entity_poly.pdbx_strand_id
1 'polypeptide(L)'
;MEFKEYSKAVMAWVDGVMQNRGADAEKTLKYCADIEQYAKQTGDPKLLGFAYYYAGETYYVLNEGEQLLKTITRAITYLDQAEQWDMVARAYNILAIAFLNRGNTPIALDYYLTGLGYCKKYKLANEENVINLNLGTLYLGNEQWNEAQRYFEKVSSDIKAYPETPNYYGLMSCVAVCLGRCFMQREQNERVQAQMDYLDQVCWEHMQKIERLSALIFKAEYYHHVGRITLREECIEQIRGLVDMDMAVMDIFDDVYGLCRLLLEIDKEDVFWDIVAVLEKLTKNANIANLQRKIVSLKILCYRRKQDEAAYLEEAGRFYELTEALDRENHYMIANMLSVRRSLEHANEKRREME
;
A
#
# COMPACT_ATOMS: atom_id res chain seq x y z
N MET A 1 9.60 -18.37 -7.14
CA MET A 1 9.05 -19.65 -7.66
C MET A 1 9.67 -20.01 -9.00
N GLU A 2 10.10 -21.25 -9.23
CA GLU A 2 10.52 -21.77 -10.53
C GLU A 2 9.50 -22.78 -11.07
N PHE A 3 9.24 -22.77 -12.39
CA PHE A 3 8.23 -23.60 -13.07
C PHE A 3 8.81 -24.38 -14.25
N LYS A 4 10.14 -24.52 -14.33
CA LYS A 4 10.84 -25.17 -15.46
C LYS A 4 10.49 -26.65 -15.65
N GLU A 5 9.96 -27.30 -14.61
CA GLU A 5 9.53 -28.70 -14.61
C GLU A 5 8.15 -28.93 -15.25
N TYR A 6 7.38 -27.89 -15.54
CA TYR A 6 6.02 -28.00 -16.04
C TYR A 6 5.96 -28.05 -17.58
N SER A 7 4.82 -28.50 -18.08
CA SER A 7 4.56 -28.52 -19.52
C SER A 7 4.57 -27.12 -20.13
N LYS A 8 4.83 -27.01 -21.43
CA LYS A 8 4.81 -25.74 -22.16
C LYS A 8 3.48 -24.99 -22.01
N ALA A 9 2.36 -25.72 -21.91
CA ALA A 9 1.04 -25.11 -21.74
C ALA A 9 0.91 -24.44 -20.37
N VAL A 10 1.33 -25.10 -19.29
CA VAL A 10 1.31 -24.53 -17.92
C VAL A 10 2.25 -23.33 -17.84
N MET A 11 3.44 -23.42 -18.41
CA MET A 11 4.38 -22.30 -18.46
C MET A 11 3.79 -21.09 -19.20
N ALA A 12 3.09 -21.32 -20.33
CA ALA A 12 2.43 -20.24 -21.05
C ALA A 12 1.34 -19.53 -20.22
N TRP A 13 0.58 -20.25 -19.38
CA TRP A 13 -0.37 -19.65 -18.45
C TRP A 13 0.32 -18.86 -17.33
N VAL A 14 1.40 -19.40 -16.75
CA VAL A 14 2.20 -18.70 -15.73
C VAL A 14 2.79 -17.41 -16.32
N ASP A 15 3.38 -17.48 -17.50
CA ASP A 15 3.91 -16.30 -18.20
C ASP A 15 2.78 -15.30 -18.52
N GLY A 16 1.60 -15.81 -18.92
CA GLY A 16 0.40 -15.00 -19.14
C GLY A 16 -0.03 -14.22 -17.88
N VAL A 17 -0.03 -14.85 -16.71
CA VAL A 17 -0.28 -14.16 -15.42
C VAL A 17 0.78 -13.08 -15.20
N MET A 18 2.07 -13.42 -15.32
CA MET A 18 3.17 -12.50 -15.02
C MET A 18 3.22 -11.29 -15.95
N GLN A 19 2.83 -11.44 -17.22
CA GLN A 19 2.80 -10.36 -18.19
C GLN A 19 1.58 -9.43 -18.05
N ASN A 20 0.45 -9.93 -17.55
CA ASN A 20 -0.80 -9.16 -17.47
C ASN A 20 -1.12 -8.66 -16.06
N ARG A 21 -0.42 -9.15 -15.03
CA ARG A 21 -0.64 -8.70 -13.63
C ARG A 21 -0.47 -7.18 -13.50
N GLY A 22 -1.43 -6.54 -12.86
CA GLY A 22 -1.45 -5.09 -12.68
C GLY A 22 -1.88 -4.27 -13.92
N ALA A 23 -1.92 -4.88 -15.12
CA ALA A 23 -2.27 -4.19 -16.36
C ALA A 23 -3.65 -4.64 -16.92
N ASP A 24 -3.94 -5.93 -16.89
CA ASP A 24 -5.17 -6.52 -17.44
C ASP A 24 -5.74 -7.55 -16.47
N ALA A 25 -6.69 -7.11 -15.64
CA ALA A 25 -7.29 -7.92 -14.60
C ALA A 25 -8.06 -9.12 -15.15
N GLU A 26 -8.80 -8.95 -16.25
CA GLU A 26 -9.61 -10.01 -16.86
C GLU A 26 -8.72 -11.15 -17.39
N LYS A 27 -7.66 -10.81 -18.13
CA LYS A 27 -6.70 -11.81 -18.60
C LYS A 27 -5.96 -12.50 -17.47
N THR A 28 -5.55 -11.74 -16.45
CA THR A 28 -4.87 -12.32 -15.27
C THR A 28 -5.75 -13.35 -14.60
N LEU A 29 -7.02 -13.01 -14.31
CA LEU A 29 -7.99 -13.92 -13.66
C LEU A 29 -8.28 -15.14 -14.54
N LYS A 30 -8.36 -14.98 -15.87
CA LYS A 30 -8.54 -16.09 -16.80
C LYS A 30 -7.37 -17.09 -16.73
N TYR A 31 -6.13 -16.61 -16.82
CA TYR A 31 -4.97 -17.50 -16.70
C TYR A 31 -4.88 -18.16 -15.33
N CYS A 32 -5.22 -17.43 -14.25
CA CYS A 32 -5.30 -18.01 -12.92
C CYS A 32 -6.34 -19.15 -12.85
N ALA A 33 -7.50 -18.98 -13.49
CA ALA A 33 -8.54 -20.03 -13.55
C ALA A 33 -8.09 -21.26 -14.34
N ASP A 34 -7.38 -21.08 -15.47
CA ASP A 34 -6.82 -22.19 -16.26
C ASP A 34 -5.79 -22.98 -15.43
N ILE A 35 -4.89 -22.29 -14.71
CA ILE A 35 -3.92 -22.92 -13.81
C ILE A 35 -4.64 -23.63 -12.66
N GLU A 36 -5.64 -23.01 -12.03
CA GLU A 36 -6.42 -23.60 -10.94
C GLU A 36 -7.10 -24.91 -11.38
N GLN A 37 -7.71 -24.92 -12.57
CA GLN A 37 -8.37 -26.10 -13.11
C GLN A 37 -7.40 -27.25 -13.31
N TYR A 38 -6.26 -26.98 -13.92
CA TYR A 38 -5.19 -27.97 -14.13
C TYR A 38 -4.64 -28.49 -12.80
N ALA A 39 -4.32 -27.58 -11.88
CA ALA A 39 -3.73 -27.91 -10.59
C ALA A 39 -4.66 -28.73 -9.68
N LYS A 40 -5.97 -28.52 -9.78
CA LYS A 40 -6.98 -29.37 -9.09
C LYS A 40 -7.01 -30.80 -9.64
N GLN A 41 -6.79 -30.98 -10.94
CA GLN A 41 -6.78 -32.31 -11.55
C GLN A 41 -5.50 -33.08 -11.21
N THR A 42 -4.39 -32.38 -11.08
CA THR A 42 -3.08 -32.97 -10.77
C THR A 42 -2.75 -33.03 -9.28
N GLY A 43 -3.55 -32.36 -8.45
CA GLY A 43 -3.30 -32.25 -7.01
C GLY A 43 -2.07 -31.41 -6.66
N ASP A 44 -1.69 -30.42 -7.49
CA ASP A 44 -0.46 -29.65 -7.37
C ASP A 44 -0.65 -28.41 -6.45
N PRO A 45 -0.15 -28.41 -5.21
CA PRO A 45 -0.33 -27.31 -4.29
C PRO A 45 0.45 -26.05 -4.70
N LYS A 46 1.60 -26.20 -5.40
CA LYS A 46 2.42 -25.07 -5.83
C LYS A 46 1.70 -24.24 -6.88
N LEU A 47 1.09 -24.89 -7.87
CA LEU A 47 0.28 -24.22 -8.89
C LEU A 47 -1.03 -23.65 -8.31
N LEU A 48 -1.69 -24.35 -7.38
CA LEU A 48 -2.87 -23.82 -6.69
C LEU A 48 -2.52 -22.57 -5.90
N GLY A 49 -1.44 -22.60 -5.15
CA GLY A 49 -0.95 -21.45 -4.39
C GLY A 49 -0.63 -20.25 -5.28
N PHE A 50 0.04 -20.48 -6.40
CA PHE A 50 0.34 -19.46 -7.40
C PHE A 50 -0.95 -18.82 -7.97
N ALA A 51 -1.87 -19.65 -8.45
CA ALA A 51 -3.10 -19.17 -9.07
C ALA A 51 -3.95 -18.34 -8.09
N TYR A 52 -4.14 -18.82 -6.85
CA TYR A 52 -4.90 -18.09 -5.84
C TYR A 52 -4.20 -16.81 -5.38
N TYR A 53 -2.87 -16.79 -5.30
CA TYR A 53 -2.14 -15.58 -4.93
C TYR A 53 -2.34 -14.47 -5.95
N TYR A 54 -2.13 -14.74 -7.25
CA TYR A 54 -2.25 -13.72 -8.29
C TYR A 54 -3.72 -13.34 -8.59
N ALA A 55 -4.65 -14.26 -8.42
CA ALA A 55 -6.07 -13.92 -8.43
C ALA A 55 -6.42 -12.97 -7.26
N GLY A 56 -5.90 -13.25 -6.06
CA GLY A 56 -6.08 -12.39 -4.89
C GLY A 56 -5.43 -11.01 -5.05
N GLU A 57 -4.20 -10.94 -5.58
CA GLU A 57 -3.55 -9.67 -5.93
C GLU A 57 -4.42 -8.86 -6.93
N THR A 58 -5.01 -9.54 -7.91
CA THR A 58 -5.90 -8.89 -8.87
C THR A 58 -7.18 -8.38 -8.20
N TYR A 59 -7.79 -9.16 -7.31
CA TYR A 59 -8.95 -8.70 -6.54
C TYR A 59 -8.63 -7.56 -5.57
N TYR A 60 -7.39 -7.48 -5.08
CA TYR A 60 -6.92 -6.31 -4.33
C TYR A 60 -6.95 -5.05 -5.21
N VAL A 61 -6.42 -5.13 -6.44
CA VAL A 61 -6.43 -4.00 -7.39
C VAL A 61 -7.86 -3.61 -7.78
N LEU A 62 -8.76 -4.59 -7.94
CA LEU A 62 -10.19 -4.36 -8.24
C LEU A 62 -10.99 -3.88 -7.01
N ASN A 63 -10.36 -3.81 -5.83
CA ASN A 63 -11.01 -3.51 -4.54
C ASN A 63 -12.17 -4.46 -4.19
N GLU A 64 -12.10 -5.71 -4.64
CA GLU A 64 -13.07 -6.77 -4.32
C GLU A 64 -12.68 -7.51 -3.03
N GLY A 65 -12.96 -6.91 -1.87
CA GLY A 65 -12.46 -7.36 -0.56
C GLY A 65 -12.84 -8.79 -0.18
N GLU A 66 -14.05 -9.25 -0.50
CA GLU A 66 -14.49 -10.62 -0.23
C GLU A 66 -13.70 -11.65 -1.05
N GLN A 67 -13.56 -11.41 -2.35
CA GLN A 67 -12.83 -12.31 -3.24
C GLN A 67 -11.35 -12.32 -2.90
N LEU A 68 -10.78 -11.15 -2.60
CA LEU A 68 -9.41 -11.02 -2.10
C LEU A 68 -9.19 -11.91 -0.87
N LEU A 69 -9.98 -11.75 0.19
CA LEU A 69 -9.82 -12.50 1.44
C LEU A 69 -9.92 -14.01 1.20
N LYS A 70 -10.92 -14.45 0.43
CA LYS A 70 -11.14 -15.85 0.10
C LYS A 70 -9.99 -16.47 -0.71
N THR A 71 -9.49 -15.75 -1.71
CA THR A 71 -8.43 -16.26 -2.59
C THR A 71 -7.06 -16.23 -1.90
N ILE A 72 -6.68 -15.15 -1.24
CA ILE A 72 -5.39 -15.06 -0.54
C ILE A 72 -5.30 -16.06 0.61
N THR A 73 -6.40 -16.31 1.34
CA THR A 73 -6.37 -17.34 2.39
C THR A 73 -6.14 -18.74 1.83
N ARG A 74 -6.77 -19.08 0.69
CA ARG A 74 -6.49 -20.32 -0.01
C ARG A 74 -5.04 -20.37 -0.51
N ALA A 75 -4.53 -19.25 -1.06
CA ALA A 75 -3.15 -19.15 -1.50
C ALA A 75 -2.19 -19.49 -0.35
N ILE A 76 -2.35 -18.88 0.83
CA ILE A 76 -1.53 -19.15 2.01
C ILE A 76 -1.51 -20.66 2.32
N THR A 77 -2.67 -21.32 2.33
CA THR A 77 -2.76 -22.75 2.63
C THR A 77 -1.96 -23.59 1.65
N TYR A 78 -2.09 -23.38 0.35
CA TYR A 78 -1.40 -24.17 -0.67
C TYR A 78 0.08 -23.80 -0.80
N LEU A 79 0.43 -22.52 -0.63
CA LEU A 79 1.82 -22.05 -0.62
C LEU A 79 2.60 -22.60 0.57
N ASP A 80 1.96 -22.69 1.75
CA ASP A 80 2.54 -23.30 2.94
C ASP A 80 2.81 -24.81 2.71
N GLN A 81 1.85 -25.53 2.12
CA GLN A 81 2.03 -26.94 1.73
C GLN A 81 3.15 -27.14 0.71
N ALA A 82 3.34 -26.17 -0.18
CA ALA A 82 4.39 -26.21 -1.21
C ALA A 82 5.72 -25.59 -0.76
N GLU A 83 5.86 -25.22 0.50
CA GLU A 83 7.05 -24.58 1.10
C GLU A 83 7.49 -23.30 0.37
N GLN A 84 6.54 -22.55 -0.20
CA GLN A 84 6.79 -21.28 -0.91
C GLN A 84 6.68 -20.09 0.08
N TRP A 85 7.58 -20.03 1.04
CA TRP A 85 7.53 -19.15 2.21
C TRP A 85 7.59 -17.66 1.84
N ASP A 86 8.31 -17.29 0.77
CA ASP A 86 8.35 -15.94 0.23
C ASP A 86 6.96 -15.48 -0.20
N MET A 87 6.24 -16.33 -0.94
CA MET A 87 4.88 -16.02 -1.38
C MET A 87 3.88 -16.00 -0.21
N VAL A 88 4.08 -16.85 0.82
CA VAL A 88 3.28 -16.78 2.05
C VAL A 88 3.45 -15.43 2.74
N ALA A 89 4.68 -14.96 2.90
CA ALA A 89 4.96 -13.66 3.50
C ALA A 89 4.32 -12.52 2.70
N ARG A 90 4.41 -12.55 1.37
CA ARG A 90 3.73 -11.59 0.47
C ARG A 90 2.21 -11.64 0.59
N ALA A 91 1.62 -12.83 0.72
CA ALA A 91 0.18 -12.98 0.89
C ALA A 91 -0.31 -12.34 2.20
N TYR A 92 0.41 -12.52 3.30
CA TYR A 92 0.12 -11.81 4.56
C TYR A 92 0.27 -10.29 4.43
N ASN A 93 1.28 -9.82 3.68
CA ASN A 93 1.46 -8.39 3.40
C ASN A 93 0.27 -7.80 2.63
N ILE A 94 -0.24 -8.50 1.61
CA ILE A 94 -1.44 -8.05 0.85
C ILE A 94 -2.66 -7.97 1.77
N LEU A 95 -2.90 -8.97 2.63
CA LEU A 95 -4.00 -8.93 3.60
C LEU A 95 -3.87 -7.73 4.54
N ALA A 96 -2.66 -7.49 5.05
CA ALA A 96 -2.39 -6.35 5.93
C ALA A 96 -2.74 -5.01 5.25
N ILE A 97 -2.26 -4.79 4.03
CA ILE A 97 -2.55 -3.56 3.26
C ILE A 97 -4.06 -3.45 3.00
N ALA A 98 -4.73 -4.54 2.64
CA ALA A 98 -6.17 -4.53 2.37
C ALA A 98 -7.01 -4.13 3.59
N PHE A 99 -6.66 -4.61 4.79
CA PHE A 99 -7.32 -4.20 6.04
C PHE A 99 -6.95 -2.77 6.45
N LEU A 100 -5.69 -2.35 6.24
CA LEU A 100 -5.26 -0.99 6.51
C LEU A 100 -6.03 0.03 5.65
N ASN A 101 -6.19 -0.26 4.35
CA ASN A 101 -6.95 0.58 3.42
C ASN A 101 -8.44 0.73 3.79
N ARG A 102 -8.95 -0.19 4.60
CA ARG A 102 -10.31 -0.14 5.17
C ARG A 102 -10.36 0.46 6.57
N GLY A 103 -9.23 0.98 7.07
CA GLY A 103 -9.13 1.60 8.39
C GLY A 103 -9.03 0.59 9.55
N ASN A 104 -8.81 -0.70 9.26
CA ASN A 104 -8.70 -1.73 10.30
C ASN A 104 -7.23 -1.98 10.69
N THR A 105 -6.63 -0.98 11.32
CA THR A 105 -5.23 -0.99 11.75
C THR A 105 -4.84 -2.18 12.64
N PRO A 106 -5.65 -2.61 13.65
CA PRO A 106 -5.26 -3.74 14.50
C PRO A 106 -5.10 -5.05 13.74
N ILE A 107 -6.01 -5.34 12.81
CA ILE A 107 -5.93 -6.57 11.99
C ILE A 107 -4.78 -6.45 10.98
N ALA A 108 -4.58 -5.29 10.38
CA ALA A 108 -3.44 -5.04 9.49
C ALA A 108 -2.11 -5.30 10.20
N LEU A 109 -1.95 -4.81 11.43
CA LEU A 109 -0.76 -5.04 12.24
C LEU A 109 -0.52 -6.53 12.52
N ASP A 110 -1.57 -7.30 12.88
CA ASP A 110 -1.47 -8.73 13.13
C ASP A 110 -0.97 -9.49 11.88
N TYR A 111 -1.49 -9.17 10.70
CA TYR A 111 -1.04 -9.76 9.45
C TYR A 111 0.40 -9.38 9.08
N TYR A 112 0.80 -8.11 9.25
CA TYR A 112 2.19 -7.70 9.04
C TYR A 112 3.15 -8.46 9.96
N LEU A 113 2.82 -8.57 11.25
CA LEU A 113 3.66 -9.29 12.22
C LEU A 113 3.73 -10.79 11.92
N THR A 114 2.63 -11.39 11.44
CA THR A 114 2.61 -12.78 10.99
C THR A 114 3.54 -12.97 9.78
N GLY A 115 3.42 -12.14 8.75
CA GLY A 115 4.31 -12.17 7.58
C GLY A 115 5.77 -11.97 7.96
N LEU A 116 6.06 -11.02 8.87
CA LEU A 116 7.41 -10.78 9.39
C LEU A 116 7.96 -12.01 10.15
N GLY A 117 7.10 -12.75 10.84
CA GLY A 117 7.44 -14.02 11.48
C GLY A 117 7.96 -15.06 10.47
N TYR A 118 7.27 -15.20 9.33
CA TYR A 118 7.74 -16.04 8.21
C TYR A 118 9.08 -15.55 7.66
N CYS A 119 9.23 -14.24 7.42
CA CYS A 119 10.48 -13.68 6.90
C CYS A 119 11.67 -14.02 7.79
N LYS A 120 11.54 -13.83 9.11
CA LYS A 120 12.60 -14.13 10.07
C LYS A 120 12.90 -15.63 10.13
N LYS A 121 11.87 -16.48 10.19
CA LYS A 121 12.01 -17.93 10.26
C LYS A 121 12.74 -18.51 9.05
N TYR A 122 12.41 -18.01 7.86
CA TYR A 122 12.94 -18.53 6.59
C TYR A 122 14.01 -17.64 5.93
N LYS A 123 14.47 -16.58 6.62
CA LYS A 123 15.53 -15.63 6.17
C LYS A 123 15.22 -14.96 4.82
N LEU A 124 14.01 -14.45 4.68
CA LEU A 124 13.49 -13.80 3.47
C LEU A 124 13.75 -12.30 3.53
N ALA A 125 14.97 -11.86 3.24
CA ALA A 125 15.42 -10.49 3.44
C ALA A 125 14.62 -9.45 2.61
N ASN A 126 14.26 -9.78 1.35
CA ASN A 126 13.51 -8.86 0.50
C ASN A 126 12.08 -8.64 1.02
N GLU A 127 11.38 -9.70 1.36
CA GLU A 127 10.03 -9.66 1.92
C GLU A 127 10.02 -8.99 3.31
N GLU A 128 11.06 -9.23 4.11
CA GLU A 128 11.24 -8.57 5.41
C GLU A 128 11.35 -7.06 5.25
N ASN A 129 12.12 -6.58 4.28
CA ASN A 129 12.27 -5.14 4.01
C ASN A 129 10.95 -4.50 3.55
N VAL A 130 10.20 -5.16 2.68
CA VAL A 130 8.87 -4.67 2.23
C VAL A 130 7.90 -4.57 3.41
N ILE A 131 7.81 -5.60 4.26
CA ILE A 131 6.93 -5.59 5.42
C ILE A 131 7.39 -4.55 6.45
N ASN A 132 8.70 -4.42 6.71
CA ASN A 132 9.22 -3.39 7.61
C ASN A 132 8.94 -1.97 7.10
N LEU A 133 9.02 -1.72 5.78
CA LEU A 133 8.64 -0.45 5.18
C LEU A 133 7.15 -0.14 5.45
N ASN A 134 6.26 -1.10 5.22
CA ASN A 134 4.84 -0.94 5.45
C ASN A 134 4.50 -0.76 6.94
N LEU A 135 5.18 -1.46 7.84
CA LEU A 135 5.06 -1.25 9.29
C LEU A 135 5.53 0.14 9.69
N GLY A 136 6.67 0.59 9.16
CA GLY A 136 7.15 1.95 9.38
C GLY A 136 6.12 3.00 8.96
N THR A 137 5.51 2.82 7.78
CA THR A 137 4.45 3.71 7.27
C THR A 137 3.19 3.66 8.15
N LEU A 138 2.79 2.49 8.63
CA LEU A 138 1.68 2.34 9.57
C LEU A 138 1.94 3.11 10.89
N TYR A 139 3.14 2.96 11.47
CA TYR A 139 3.52 3.69 12.68
C TYR A 139 3.64 5.20 12.43
N LEU A 140 4.15 5.60 11.25
CA LEU A 140 4.21 7.01 10.83
C LEU A 140 2.81 7.63 10.79
N GLY A 141 1.85 6.95 10.16
CA GLY A 141 0.45 7.40 10.07
C GLY A 141 -0.28 7.45 11.42
N ASN A 142 0.20 6.71 12.42
CA ASN A 142 -0.30 6.73 13.80
C ASN A 142 0.51 7.67 14.73
N GLU A 143 1.37 8.52 14.18
CA GLU A 143 2.19 9.49 14.92
C GLU A 143 3.17 8.83 15.92
N GLN A 144 3.50 7.56 15.71
CA GLN A 144 4.47 6.81 16.53
C GLN A 144 5.88 6.92 15.93
N TRP A 145 6.43 8.12 15.95
CA TRP A 145 7.64 8.54 15.23
C TRP A 145 8.87 7.69 15.58
N ASN A 146 9.02 7.25 16.83
CA ASN A 146 10.17 6.45 17.26
C ASN A 146 10.14 5.04 16.64
N GLU A 147 8.98 4.40 16.67
CA GLU A 147 8.77 3.08 16.07
C GLU A 147 8.93 3.15 14.57
N ALA A 148 8.30 4.13 13.91
CA ALA A 148 8.45 4.37 12.48
C ALA A 148 9.92 4.52 12.08
N GLN A 149 10.68 5.37 12.78
CA GLN A 149 12.10 5.59 12.54
C GLN A 149 12.91 4.29 12.62
N ARG A 150 12.67 3.45 13.63
CA ARG A 150 13.40 2.18 13.80
C ARG A 150 13.19 1.24 12.61
N TYR A 151 11.96 1.14 12.11
CA TYR A 151 11.68 0.33 10.93
C TYR A 151 12.37 0.89 9.67
N PHE A 152 12.28 2.18 9.43
CA PHE A 152 12.90 2.81 8.26
C PHE A 152 14.45 2.78 8.32
N GLU A 153 15.07 2.98 9.49
CA GLU A 153 16.52 2.86 9.65
C GLU A 153 17.00 1.42 9.37
N LYS A 154 16.22 0.41 9.82
CA LYS A 154 16.52 -0.99 9.50
C LYS A 154 16.46 -1.24 8.00
N VAL A 155 15.36 -0.83 7.34
CA VAL A 155 15.21 -0.97 5.88
C VAL A 155 16.32 -0.25 5.13
N SER A 156 16.66 0.98 5.54
CA SER A 156 17.78 1.75 4.95
C SER A 156 19.11 1.01 5.05
N SER A 157 19.40 0.44 6.21
CA SER A 157 20.64 -0.32 6.43
C SER A 157 20.69 -1.58 5.57
N ASP A 158 19.59 -2.33 5.54
CA ASP A 158 19.51 -3.60 4.80
C ASP A 158 19.62 -3.38 3.29
N ILE A 159 18.92 -2.36 2.75
CA ILE A 159 18.97 -2.06 1.30
C ILE A 159 20.34 -1.53 0.90
N LYS A 160 20.98 -0.69 1.70
CA LYS A 160 22.33 -0.17 1.43
C LYS A 160 23.40 -1.26 1.35
N ALA A 161 23.19 -2.37 2.05
CA ALA A 161 24.09 -3.52 1.98
C ALA A 161 24.02 -4.27 0.63
N TYR A 162 22.93 -4.06 -0.15
CA TYR A 162 22.67 -4.74 -1.42
C TYR A 162 22.22 -3.75 -2.50
N PRO A 163 23.15 -2.93 -3.07
CA PRO A 163 22.82 -1.88 -4.05
C PRO A 163 22.20 -2.39 -5.35
N GLU A 164 22.38 -3.68 -5.68
CA GLU A 164 21.78 -4.37 -6.82
C GLU A 164 20.30 -4.75 -6.60
N THR A 165 19.71 -4.39 -5.46
CA THR A 165 18.29 -4.61 -5.19
C THR A 165 17.44 -3.96 -6.28
N PRO A 166 16.47 -4.67 -6.89
CA PRO A 166 15.57 -4.06 -7.85
C PRO A 166 14.86 -2.84 -7.26
N ASN A 167 14.77 -1.78 -8.05
CA ASN A 167 14.20 -0.49 -7.63
C ASN A 167 14.90 0.15 -6.39
N TYR A 168 16.22 -0.04 -6.28
CA TYR A 168 17.04 0.49 -5.16
C TYR A 168 16.75 1.97 -4.87
N TYR A 169 16.84 2.83 -5.88
CA TYR A 169 16.63 4.27 -5.71
C TYR A 169 15.20 4.65 -5.35
N GLY A 170 14.20 3.96 -5.89
CA GLY A 170 12.80 4.17 -5.51
C GLY A 170 12.55 3.82 -4.03
N LEU A 171 13.05 2.68 -3.58
CA LEU A 171 12.96 2.27 -2.18
C LEU A 171 13.71 3.23 -1.25
N MET A 172 14.92 3.63 -1.63
CA MET A 172 15.74 4.55 -0.83
C MET A 172 15.14 5.97 -0.77
N SER A 173 14.50 6.45 -1.84
CA SER A 173 13.79 7.72 -1.82
C SER A 173 12.58 7.69 -0.89
N CYS A 174 11.79 6.62 -0.95
CA CYS A 174 10.67 6.42 -0.03
C CYS A 174 11.13 6.42 1.44
N VAL A 175 12.19 5.65 1.74
CA VAL A 175 12.78 5.61 3.09
C VAL A 175 13.31 6.98 3.53
N ALA A 176 13.97 7.73 2.65
CA ALA A 176 14.50 9.06 2.96
C ALA A 176 13.37 10.06 3.27
N VAL A 177 12.28 10.06 2.50
CA VAL A 177 11.08 10.88 2.77
C VAL A 177 10.48 10.53 4.14
N CYS A 178 10.27 9.25 4.41
CA CYS A 178 9.68 8.78 5.66
C CYS A 178 10.56 9.11 6.89
N LEU A 179 11.88 8.89 6.79
CA LEU A 179 12.84 9.29 7.84
C LEU A 179 12.86 10.80 8.03
N GLY A 180 12.84 11.57 6.93
CA GLY A 180 12.78 13.02 6.97
C GLY A 180 11.56 13.52 7.75
N ARG A 181 10.37 12.92 7.52
CA ARG A 181 9.16 13.23 8.29
C ARG A 181 9.29 12.88 9.77
N CYS A 182 9.89 11.72 10.10
CA CYS A 182 10.16 11.36 11.51
C CYS A 182 11.08 12.37 12.17
N PHE A 183 12.12 12.85 11.49
CA PHE A 183 13.06 13.84 12.02
C PHE A 183 12.44 15.24 12.13
N MET A 184 11.61 15.63 11.16
CA MET A 184 10.89 16.92 11.17
C MET A 184 10.00 17.05 12.42
N GLN A 185 9.21 16.02 12.74
CA GLN A 185 8.35 16.01 13.93
C GLN A 185 9.12 16.06 15.26
N ARG A 186 10.42 15.81 15.22
CA ARG A 186 11.31 15.86 16.38
C ARG A 186 12.26 17.04 16.36
N GLU A 187 12.01 18.01 15.47
CA GLU A 187 12.82 19.24 15.29
C GLU A 187 14.30 18.96 14.99
N GLN A 188 14.64 17.80 14.40
CA GLN A 188 16.01 17.40 14.06
C GLN A 188 16.39 17.93 12.67
N ASN A 189 16.42 19.24 12.49
CA ASN A 189 16.55 19.91 11.20
C ASN A 189 17.82 19.51 10.40
N GLU A 190 18.93 19.26 11.06
CA GLU A 190 20.16 18.79 10.38
C GLU A 190 19.97 17.41 9.75
N ARG A 191 19.24 16.51 10.44
CA ARG A 191 18.93 15.18 9.91
C ARG A 191 17.90 15.25 8.78
N VAL A 192 16.94 16.17 8.85
CA VAL A 192 16.00 16.44 7.75
C VAL A 192 16.76 16.91 6.53
N GLN A 193 17.67 17.89 6.69
CA GLN A 193 18.50 18.40 5.59
C GLN A 193 19.33 17.28 4.96
N ALA A 194 19.93 16.41 5.75
CA ALA A 194 20.68 15.26 5.23
C ALA A 194 19.83 14.31 4.38
N GLN A 195 18.54 14.10 4.71
CA GLN A 195 17.63 13.33 3.85
C GLN A 195 17.32 14.08 2.56
N MET A 196 17.10 15.39 2.61
CA MET A 196 16.86 16.20 1.42
C MET A 196 18.06 16.21 0.48
N ASP A 197 19.26 16.39 1.03
CA ASP A 197 20.52 16.34 0.25
C ASP A 197 20.70 14.96 -0.40
N TYR A 198 20.39 13.88 0.31
CA TYR A 198 20.44 12.54 -0.24
C TYR A 198 19.42 12.33 -1.38
N LEU A 199 18.21 12.85 -1.24
CA LEU A 199 17.20 12.81 -2.30
C LEU A 199 17.70 13.56 -3.55
N ASP A 200 18.28 14.75 -3.39
CA ASP A 200 18.72 15.60 -4.49
C ASP A 200 19.98 15.09 -5.19
N GLN A 201 20.98 14.66 -4.42
CA GLN A 201 22.29 14.33 -4.95
C GLN A 201 22.43 12.86 -5.39
N VAL A 202 21.65 11.97 -4.78
CA VAL A 202 21.80 10.52 -4.99
C VAL A 202 20.60 9.91 -5.72
N CYS A 203 19.38 10.28 -5.34
CA CYS A 203 18.19 9.61 -5.85
C CYS A 203 17.56 10.30 -7.06
N TRP A 204 17.62 11.63 -7.16
CA TRP A 204 16.79 12.45 -8.06
C TRP A 204 16.78 11.99 -9.52
N GLU A 205 17.96 11.72 -10.10
CA GLU A 205 18.09 11.31 -11.50
C GLU A 205 17.48 9.92 -11.79
N HIS A 206 17.31 9.11 -10.74
CA HIS A 206 16.80 7.75 -10.82
C HIS A 206 15.33 7.61 -10.41
N MET A 207 14.74 8.69 -9.85
CA MET A 207 13.35 8.70 -9.39
C MET A 207 12.38 8.74 -10.57
N GLN A 208 11.35 7.93 -10.49
CA GLN A 208 10.17 8.04 -11.35
C GLN A 208 9.28 9.20 -10.88
N LYS A 209 8.21 9.46 -11.62
CA LYS A 209 7.28 10.57 -11.36
C LYS A 209 6.70 10.54 -9.94
N ILE A 210 6.33 9.36 -9.46
CA ILE A 210 5.68 9.21 -8.14
C ILE A 210 6.63 9.48 -6.99
N GLU A 211 7.88 9.02 -7.08
CA GLU A 211 8.90 9.28 -6.08
C GLU A 211 9.31 10.76 -6.06
N ARG A 212 9.40 11.41 -7.24
CA ARG A 212 9.65 12.85 -7.33
C ARG A 212 8.52 13.66 -6.70
N LEU A 213 7.26 13.25 -6.93
CA LEU A 213 6.09 13.89 -6.32
C LEU A 213 6.15 13.78 -4.80
N SER A 214 6.39 12.59 -4.25
CA SER A 214 6.52 12.37 -2.80
C SER A 214 7.65 13.20 -2.20
N ALA A 215 8.82 13.25 -2.85
CA ALA A 215 9.96 14.05 -2.40
C ALA A 215 9.67 15.56 -2.39
N LEU A 216 8.99 16.08 -3.42
CA LEU A 216 8.61 17.50 -3.49
C LEU A 216 7.57 17.86 -2.43
N ILE A 217 6.60 16.98 -2.18
CA ILE A 217 5.61 17.18 -1.10
C ILE A 217 6.32 17.25 0.25
N PHE A 218 7.21 16.31 0.55
CA PHE A 218 7.99 16.33 1.78
C PHE A 218 8.82 17.62 1.92
N LYS A 219 9.47 18.10 0.84
CA LYS A 219 10.20 19.36 0.84
C LYS A 219 9.29 20.55 1.10
N ALA A 220 8.11 20.59 0.50
CA ALA A 220 7.13 21.66 0.73
C ALA A 220 6.67 21.68 2.20
N GLU A 221 6.40 20.51 2.79
CA GLU A 221 6.07 20.34 4.21
C GLU A 221 7.20 20.89 5.11
N TYR A 222 8.44 20.49 4.83
CA TYR A 222 9.59 20.96 5.61
C TYR A 222 9.85 22.46 5.46
N TYR A 223 9.80 23.01 4.23
CA TYR A 223 9.98 24.44 4.01
C TYR A 223 8.88 25.28 4.66
N HIS A 224 7.66 24.76 4.73
CA HIS A 224 6.59 25.36 5.51
C HIS A 224 6.92 25.35 7.00
N HIS A 225 7.33 24.21 7.55
CA HIS A 225 7.69 24.04 8.95
C HIS A 225 8.81 25.01 9.41
N VAL A 226 9.80 25.26 8.56
CA VAL A 226 10.92 26.19 8.88
C VAL A 226 10.71 27.63 8.36
N GLY A 227 9.53 27.95 7.82
CA GLY A 227 9.18 29.30 7.38
C GLY A 227 9.87 29.77 6.09
N ARG A 228 10.41 28.86 5.27
CA ARG A 228 11.03 29.18 3.97
C ARG A 228 10.00 29.26 2.85
N ILE A 229 9.24 30.36 2.83
CA ILE A 229 8.08 30.55 1.95
C ILE A 229 8.44 30.37 0.47
N THR A 230 9.50 31.02 -0.04
CA THR A 230 9.88 30.98 -1.48
C THR A 230 10.13 29.54 -1.94
N LEU A 231 10.93 28.78 -1.19
CA LEU A 231 11.25 27.38 -1.55
C LEU A 231 10.01 26.47 -1.47
N ARG A 232 9.11 26.73 -0.53
CA ARG A 232 7.83 26.03 -0.45
C ARG A 232 6.98 26.28 -1.71
N GLU A 233 6.86 27.55 -2.14
CA GLU A 233 6.10 27.90 -3.35
C GLU A 233 6.69 27.27 -4.61
N GLU A 234 8.01 27.25 -4.74
CA GLU A 234 8.70 26.57 -5.85
C GLU A 234 8.37 25.06 -5.88
N CYS A 235 8.34 24.39 -4.74
CA CYS A 235 7.94 22.98 -4.66
C CYS A 235 6.48 22.80 -5.07
N ILE A 236 5.55 23.64 -4.58
CA ILE A 236 4.11 23.57 -4.89
C ILE A 236 3.89 23.74 -6.40
N GLU A 237 4.58 24.66 -7.05
CA GLU A 237 4.45 24.86 -8.50
C GLU A 237 4.92 23.62 -9.31
N GLN A 238 6.03 23.00 -8.89
CA GLN A 238 6.50 21.76 -9.50
C GLN A 238 5.51 20.61 -9.27
N ILE A 239 4.95 20.48 -8.07
CA ILE A 239 3.94 19.46 -7.72
C ILE A 239 2.71 19.59 -8.62
N ARG A 240 2.23 20.82 -8.87
CA ARG A 240 1.08 21.08 -9.74
C ARG A 240 1.23 20.47 -11.13
N GLY A 241 2.45 20.46 -11.67
CA GLY A 241 2.76 19.85 -12.97
C GLY A 241 2.86 18.31 -12.94
N LEU A 242 2.94 17.70 -11.76
CA LEU A 242 3.08 16.25 -11.61
C LEU A 242 1.79 15.53 -11.23
N VAL A 243 0.81 16.23 -10.63
CA VAL A 243 -0.47 15.63 -10.23
C VAL A 243 -1.40 15.52 -11.44
N ASP A 244 -1.67 14.29 -11.88
CA ASP A 244 -2.55 14.00 -13.01
C ASP A 244 -3.28 12.65 -12.88
N MET A 245 -4.02 12.30 -13.94
CA MET A 245 -4.85 11.08 -14.00
C MET A 245 -4.06 9.77 -14.16
N ASP A 246 -2.76 9.85 -14.43
CA ASP A 246 -1.89 8.66 -14.60
C ASP A 246 -1.23 8.22 -13.29
N MET A 247 -1.55 8.88 -12.17
CA MET A 247 -1.00 8.52 -10.86
C MET A 247 -1.57 7.19 -10.35
N ALA A 248 -0.69 6.34 -9.82
CA ALA A 248 -1.07 5.20 -8.98
C ALA A 248 -1.56 5.71 -7.62
N VAL A 249 -2.85 6.09 -7.54
CA VAL A 249 -3.44 6.80 -6.40
C VAL A 249 -3.20 6.09 -5.05
N MET A 250 -3.17 4.75 -5.05
CA MET A 250 -2.93 3.96 -3.83
C MET A 250 -1.55 4.22 -3.23
N ASP A 251 -0.54 4.47 -4.07
CA ASP A 251 0.85 4.57 -3.64
C ASP A 251 1.22 5.96 -3.15
N ILE A 252 0.46 7.00 -3.55
CA ILE A 252 0.79 8.42 -3.28
C ILE A 252 -0.31 9.15 -2.49
N PHE A 253 -1.45 8.50 -2.22
CA PHE A 253 -2.63 9.17 -1.67
C PHE A 253 -2.34 9.91 -0.36
N ASP A 254 -1.65 9.28 0.58
CA ASP A 254 -1.42 9.88 1.90
C ASP A 254 -0.49 11.10 1.82
N ASP A 255 0.48 11.09 0.89
CA ASP A 255 1.33 12.26 0.62
C ASP A 255 0.50 13.42 0.04
N VAL A 256 -0.30 13.15 -0.98
CA VAL A 256 -1.14 14.17 -1.62
C VAL A 256 -2.25 14.66 -0.66
N TYR A 257 -2.77 13.78 0.21
CA TYR A 257 -3.70 14.16 1.28
C TYR A 257 -3.04 15.14 2.27
N GLY A 258 -1.81 14.87 2.68
CA GLY A 258 -1.00 15.78 3.52
C GLY A 258 -0.78 17.13 2.85
N LEU A 259 -0.41 17.11 1.56
CA LEU A 259 -0.29 18.33 0.76
C LEU A 259 -1.61 19.13 0.71
N CYS A 260 -2.75 18.50 0.51
CA CYS A 260 -4.05 19.19 0.50
C CYS A 260 -4.31 19.90 1.84
N ARG A 261 -3.93 19.29 2.97
CA ARG A 261 -4.03 19.94 4.29
C ARG A 261 -3.12 21.16 4.37
N LEU A 262 -1.87 21.04 3.91
CA LEU A 262 -0.92 22.15 3.84
C LEU A 262 -1.47 23.29 2.97
N LEU A 263 -2.01 22.98 1.79
CA LEU A 263 -2.60 23.99 0.89
C LEU A 263 -3.75 24.77 1.53
N LEU A 264 -4.61 24.09 2.29
CA LEU A 264 -5.64 24.76 3.06
C LEU A 264 -5.04 25.66 4.16
N GLU A 265 -3.98 25.21 4.83
CA GLU A 265 -3.33 25.97 5.91
C GLU A 265 -2.70 27.27 5.40
N ILE A 266 -2.16 27.26 4.19
CA ILE A 266 -1.52 28.42 3.55
C ILE A 266 -2.42 29.20 2.58
N ASP A 267 -3.73 28.93 2.61
CA ASP A 267 -4.77 29.60 1.81
C ASP A 267 -4.55 29.49 0.26
N LYS A 268 -4.02 28.35 -0.22
CA LYS A 268 -3.86 28.03 -1.65
C LYS A 268 -5.03 27.21 -2.16
N GLU A 269 -6.22 27.77 -2.12
CA GLU A 269 -7.45 27.07 -2.45
C GLU A 269 -7.58 26.67 -3.92
N ASP A 270 -7.05 27.47 -4.84
CA ASP A 270 -7.05 27.15 -6.27
C ASP A 270 -6.31 25.84 -6.54
N VAL A 271 -5.09 25.70 -6.03
CA VAL A 271 -4.29 24.47 -6.15
C VAL A 271 -4.94 23.30 -5.40
N PHE A 272 -5.54 23.57 -4.24
CA PHE A 272 -6.27 22.57 -3.47
C PHE A 272 -7.41 21.94 -4.29
N TRP A 273 -8.26 22.76 -4.93
CA TRP A 273 -9.39 22.26 -5.71
C TRP A 273 -8.95 21.53 -6.99
N ASP A 274 -7.90 22.01 -7.66
CA ASP A 274 -7.32 21.31 -8.81
C ASP A 274 -6.90 19.88 -8.42
N ILE A 275 -6.19 19.71 -7.30
CA ILE A 275 -5.72 18.41 -6.81
C ILE A 275 -6.89 17.53 -6.34
N VAL A 276 -7.81 18.08 -5.56
CA VAL A 276 -8.98 17.35 -5.06
C VAL A 276 -9.81 16.80 -6.22
N ALA A 277 -9.98 17.56 -7.32
CA ALA A 277 -10.72 17.10 -8.49
C ALA A 277 -10.06 15.88 -9.17
N VAL A 278 -8.73 15.83 -9.22
CA VAL A 278 -7.98 14.67 -9.72
C VAL A 278 -8.18 13.47 -8.80
N LEU A 279 -7.99 13.66 -7.48
CA LEU A 279 -8.15 12.60 -6.49
C LEU A 279 -9.58 12.02 -6.48
N GLU A 280 -10.61 12.86 -6.59
CA GLU A 280 -12.01 12.38 -6.65
C GLU A 280 -12.24 11.46 -7.85
N LYS A 281 -11.73 11.83 -9.02
CA LYS A 281 -11.84 11.00 -10.22
C LYS A 281 -11.10 9.68 -10.09
N LEU A 282 -9.85 9.71 -9.63
CA LEU A 282 -9.03 8.51 -9.46
C LEU A 282 -9.64 7.54 -8.45
N THR A 283 -10.05 8.03 -7.28
CA THR A 283 -10.63 7.19 -6.24
C THR A 283 -12.03 6.67 -6.57
N LYS A 284 -12.81 7.42 -7.35
CA LYS A 284 -14.09 6.98 -7.88
C LYS A 284 -13.92 5.88 -8.92
N ASN A 285 -12.98 6.05 -9.85
CA ASN A 285 -12.68 5.05 -10.89
C ASN A 285 -12.18 3.72 -10.26
N ALA A 286 -11.35 3.81 -9.22
CA ALA A 286 -10.85 2.66 -8.49
C ALA A 286 -11.84 2.11 -7.42
N ASN A 287 -13.00 2.75 -7.25
CA ASN A 287 -14.05 2.38 -6.26
C ASN A 287 -13.51 2.23 -4.81
N ILE A 288 -12.64 3.15 -4.36
CA ILE A 288 -12.00 3.06 -3.05
C ILE A 288 -12.70 3.97 -2.04
N ALA A 289 -13.74 3.44 -1.40
CA ALA A 289 -14.60 4.20 -0.49
C ALA A 289 -13.86 4.89 0.66
N ASN A 290 -12.83 4.26 1.24
CA ASN A 290 -12.05 4.87 2.33
C ASN A 290 -11.28 6.13 1.86
N LEU A 291 -10.69 6.10 0.65
CA LEU A 291 -10.01 7.26 0.10
C LEU A 291 -11.01 8.36 -0.27
N GLN A 292 -12.18 7.99 -0.82
CA GLN A 292 -13.27 8.94 -1.07
C GLN A 292 -13.71 9.63 0.23
N ARG A 293 -13.87 8.87 1.33
CA ARG A 293 -14.20 9.43 2.64
C ARG A 293 -13.14 10.43 3.14
N LYS A 294 -11.84 10.10 2.97
CA LYS A 294 -10.73 11.02 3.31
C LYS A 294 -10.82 12.31 2.47
N ILE A 295 -11.11 12.23 1.16
CA ILE A 295 -11.28 13.41 0.31
C ILE A 295 -12.46 14.26 0.78
N VAL A 296 -13.59 13.64 1.08
CA VAL A 296 -14.76 14.34 1.63
C VAL A 296 -14.41 15.06 2.93
N SER A 297 -13.57 14.47 3.80
CA SER A 297 -13.10 15.14 5.00
C SER A 297 -12.28 16.41 4.72
N LEU A 298 -11.47 16.43 3.65
CA LEU A 298 -10.75 17.64 3.21
C LEU A 298 -11.72 18.74 2.75
N LYS A 299 -12.74 18.37 1.98
CA LYS A 299 -13.77 19.31 1.51
C LYS A 299 -14.56 19.91 2.68
N ILE A 300 -14.92 19.09 3.67
CA ILE A 300 -15.55 19.54 4.92
C ILE A 300 -14.67 20.57 5.63
N LEU A 301 -13.36 20.33 5.75
CA LEU A 301 -12.42 21.28 6.34
C LEU A 301 -12.41 22.62 5.58
N CYS A 302 -12.37 22.58 4.24
CA CYS A 302 -12.37 23.75 3.39
C CYS A 302 -13.67 24.56 3.57
N TYR A 303 -14.84 23.93 3.46
CA TYR A 303 -16.13 24.62 3.59
C TYR A 303 -16.37 25.18 4.99
N ARG A 304 -15.91 24.47 6.03
CA ARG A 304 -15.95 24.98 7.40
C ARG A 304 -15.13 26.27 7.57
N ARG A 305 -13.94 26.34 6.95
CA ARG A 305 -13.11 27.57 6.96
C ARG A 305 -13.78 28.72 6.25
N LYS A 306 -14.48 28.43 5.12
CA LYS A 306 -15.24 29.41 4.35
C LYS A 306 -16.54 29.84 5.00
N GLN A 307 -16.98 29.17 6.06
CA GLN A 307 -18.31 29.34 6.67
C GLN A 307 -19.46 29.07 5.66
N ASP A 308 -19.22 28.23 4.67
CA ASP A 308 -20.24 27.75 3.71
C ASP A 308 -21.01 26.58 4.36
N GLU A 309 -22.06 26.92 5.11
CA GLU A 309 -22.85 25.96 5.87
C GLU A 309 -23.59 24.97 4.97
N ALA A 310 -24.07 25.39 3.80
CA ALA A 310 -24.81 24.54 2.87
C ALA A 310 -23.90 23.44 2.31
N ALA A 311 -22.74 23.81 1.74
CA ALA A 311 -21.78 22.87 1.21
C ALA A 311 -21.15 21.98 2.32
N TYR A 312 -20.93 22.52 3.50
CA TYR A 312 -20.48 21.75 4.67
C TYR A 312 -21.47 20.64 5.04
N LEU A 313 -22.78 20.95 5.13
CA LEU A 313 -23.80 19.95 5.49
C LEU A 313 -23.98 18.88 4.40
N GLU A 314 -23.90 19.22 3.13
CA GLU A 314 -23.94 18.28 2.02
C GLU A 314 -22.78 17.27 2.11
N GLU A 315 -21.55 17.76 2.25
CA GLU A 315 -20.38 16.87 2.35
C GLU A 315 -20.34 16.09 3.68
N ALA A 316 -20.88 16.62 4.77
CA ALA A 316 -21.04 15.91 6.03
C ALA A 316 -22.01 14.71 5.88
N GLY A 317 -23.12 14.89 5.16
CA GLY A 317 -24.03 13.80 4.79
C GLY A 317 -23.33 12.71 3.98
N ARG A 318 -22.58 13.10 2.95
CA ARG A 318 -21.79 12.17 2.14
C ARG A 318 -20.71 11.43 2.95
N PHE A 319 -20.06 12.12 3.88
CA PHE A 319 -19.10 11.51 4.80
C PHE A 319 -19.73 10.41 5.65
N TYR A 320 -20.94 10.70 6.18
CA TYR A 320 -21.70 9.74 6.98
C TYR A 320 -22.06 8.49 6.15
N GLU A 321 -22.60 8.66 4.94
CA GLU A 321 -22.95 7.55 4.06
C GLU A 321 -21.76 6.65 3.72
N LEU A 322 -20.59 7.24 3.40
CA LEU A 322 -19.36 6.52 3.14
C LEU A 322 -18.86 5.78 4.39
N THR A 323 -19.01 6.37 5.57
CA THR A 323 -18.61 5.75 6.83
C THR A 323 -19.47 4.53 7.13
N GLU A 324 -20.81 4.64 7.02
CA GLU A 324 -21.74 3.53 7.19
C GLU A 324 -21.48 2.37 6.21
N ALA A 325 -21.15 2.69 4.96
CA ALA A 325 -20.81 1.68 3.96
C ALA A 325 -19.53 0.93 4.32
N LEU A 326 -18.49 1.66 4.74
CA LEU A 326 -17.21 1.08 5.17
C LEU A 326 -17.35 0.22 6.44
N ASP A 327 -18.14 0.66 7.41
CA ASP A 327 -18.37 -0.10 8.63
C ASP A 327 -19.09 -1.42 8.33
N ARG A 328 -20.08 -1.43 7.45
CA ARG A 328 -20.74 -2.66 6.99
C ARG A 328 -19.77 -3.61 6.29
N GLU A 329 -18.94 -3.10 5.38
CA GLU A 329 -17.93 -3.90 4.68
C GLU A 329 -16.91 -4.48 5.67
N ASN A 330 -16.44 -3.69 6.62
CA ASN A 330 -15.50 -4.13 7.66
C ASN A 330 -16.08 -5.24 8.53
N HIS A 331 -17.32 -5.10 9.01
CA HIS A 331 -17.99 -6.13 9.80
C HIS A 331 -18.08 -7.45 9.02
N TYR A 332 -18.44 -7.37 7.74
CA TYR A 332 -18.53 -8.55 6.87
C TYR A 332 -17.16 -9.22 6.67
N MET A 333 -16.13 -8.44 6.39
CA MET A 333 -14.77 -8.96 6.22
C MET A 333 -14.23 -9.59 7.51
N ILE A 334 -14.46 -8.99 8.67
CA ILE A 334 -14.06 -9.54 9.97
C ILE A 334 -14.76 -10.88 10.24
N ALA A 335 -16.07 -10.96 9.98
CA ALA A 335 -16.82 -12.19 10.15
C ALA A 335 -16.28 -13.32 9.25
N ASN A 336 -15.98 -13.01 7.99
CA ASN A 336 -15.39 -13.96 7.04
C ASN A 336 -13.99 -14.38 7.47
N MET A 337 -13.14 -13.44 7.92
CA MET A 337 -11.81 -13.74 8.42
C MET A 337 -11.86 -14.73 9.61
N LEU A 338 -12.75 -14.49 10.57
CA LEU A 338 -12.92 -15.39 11.72
C LEU A 338 -13.37 -16.79 11.29
N SER A 339 -14.28 -16.87 10.32
CA SER A 339 -14.72 -18.16 9.75
C SER A 339 -13.59 -18.91 9.07
N VAL A 340 -12.79 -18.21 8.27
CA VAL A 340 -11.63 -18.77 7.57
C VAL A 340 -10.57 -19.24 8.56
N ARG A 341 -10.24 -18.41 9.57
CA ARG A 341 -9.24 -18.75 10.61
C ARG A 341 -9.63 -20.04 11.36
N ARG A 342 -10.90 -20.18 11.76
CA ARG A 342 -11.42 -21.42 12.37
C ARG A 342 -11.28 -22.63 11.46
N SER A 343 -11.57 -22.48 10.16
CA SER A 343 -11.44 -23.56 9.18
C SER A 343 -10.00 -24.01 9.00
N LEU A 344 -9.05 -23.08 9.01
CA LEU A 344 -7.60 -23.36 8.94
C LEU A 344 -7.09 -24.04 10.21
N GLU A 345 -7.49 -23.56 11.38
CA GLU A 345 -7.14 -24.18 12.68
C GLU A 345 -7.62 -25.62 12.71
N HIS A 346 -8.87 -25.86 12.33
CA HIS A 346 -9.43 -27.22 12.30
C HIS A 346 -8.77 -28.14 11.24
N ALA A 347 -8.38 -27.60 10.10
CA ALA A 347 -7.62 -28.36 9.10
C ALA A 347 -6.23 -28.73 9.59
N ASN A 348 -5.54 -27.81 10.30
CA ASN A 348 -4.24 -28.04 10.88
C ASN A 348 -4.29 -29.04 12.04
N GLU A 349 -5.32 -29.01 12.88
CA GLU A 349 -5.56 -30.00 13.93
C GLU A 349 -5.73 -31.40 13.35
N LYS A 350 -6.60 -31.56 12.34
CA LYS A 350 -6.77 -32.84 11.65
C LYS A 350 -5.49 -33.37 11.00
N ARG A 351 -4.65 -32.48 10.47
CA ARG A 351 -3.35 -32.88 9.89
C ARG A 351 -2.39 -33.39 10.96
N ARG A 352 -2.31 -32.71 12.12
CA ARG A 352 -1.49 -33.15 13.27
C ARG A 352 -1.95 -34.47 13.86
N GLU A 353 -3.25 -34.77 13.80
CA GLU A 353 -3.81 -36.07 14.25
C GLU A 353 -3.51 -37.21 13.28
N MET A 354 -3.21 -36.92 12.01
CA MET A 354 -2.88 -37.91 10.98
C MET A 354 -1.37 -38.15 10.82
N GLU A 355 -0.54 -37.26 11.35
CA GLU A 355 0.93 -37.42 11.45
C GLU A 355 1.30 -38.16 12.75
#